data_5930d1cc01a25ca41efb114775878433
#
_entry.id   5930d1cc01a25ca41efb114775878433
#
_cell.length_a   1.000
_cell.length_b   1.000
_cell.length_c   1.000
_cell.angle_alpha   90.00
_cell.angle_beta   90.00
_cell.angle_gamma   90.00
#
_symmetry.space_group_name_H-M   'P 1'
#
loop_
_entity.id
_entity.type
_entity.pdbx_description
1 polymer ?
#
loop_
_entity_poly.entity_id
_entity_poly.type
_entity_poly.pdbx_seq_one_letter_code
_entity_poly.pdbx_strand_id
1 'polypeptide(L)'
;MINFDTKLLTEHHKKILNVKKHPYSYCSTNDFFPDNIIKPVSSSFKFPETIGITSDVLFQKTKRALNDYSLFPLEIKKTVDYLNSESFISILEEKFQIKNLVSDPNLFGGGMH
;
A
#
# COMPACT_ATOMS: atom_id res chain seq x y z
N MET A 1 -7.82 16.05 -6.93
CA MET A 1 -7.71 14.64 -7.36
C MET A 1 -6.25 14.31 -7.63
N ILE A 2 -5.75 13.25 -7.04
CA ILE A 2 -4.37 12.84 -7.30
C ILE A 2 -4.25 12.24 -8.69
N ASN A 3 -3.15 12.55 -9.35
CA ASN A 3 -2.81 11.96 -10.63
C ASN A 3 -1.78 10.85 -10.37
N PHE A 4 -2.24 9.62 -10.39
CA PHE A 4 -1.37 8.46 -10.28
C PHE A 4 -0.77 8.15 -11.65
N ASP A 5 0.37 8.73 -11.94
CA ASP A 5 1.11 8.36 -13.13
C ASP A 5 1.91 7.10 -12.81
N THR A 6 1.36 5.94 -13.18
CA THR A 6 1.97 4.63 -12.91
C THR A 6 3.38 4.53 -13.47
N LYS A 7 3.63 5.09 -14.65
CA LYS A 7 4.95 5.03 -15.27
C LYS A 7 5.99 5.81 -14.45
N LEU A 8 5.65 7.02 -14.04
CA LEU A 8 6.54 7.83 -13.21
C LEU A 8 6.80 7.18 -11.85
N LEU A 9 5.75 6.66 -11.22
CA LEU A 9 5.91 5.94 -9.94
C LEU A 9 6.77 4.70 -10.09
N THR A 10 6.57 3.93 -11.14
CA THR A 10 7.36 2.73 -11.40
C THR A 10 8.84 3.07 -11.54
N GLU A 11 9.17 4.11 -12.30
CA GLU A 11 10.56 4.55 -12.46
C GLU A 11 11.15 5.08 -11.15
N HIS A 12 10.34 5.82 -10.39
CA HIS A 12 10.74 6.30 -9.07
C HIS A 12 11.09 5.15 -8.14
N HIS A 13 10.23 4.13 -8.06
CA HIS A 13 10.46 2.98 -7.20
C HIS A 13 11.65 2.13 -7.64
N LYS A 14 11.90 2.02 -8.94
CA LYS A 14 13.11 1.36 -9.43
C LYS A 14 14.38 2.03 -8.93
N LYS A 15 14.36 3.35 -8.77
CA LYS A 15 15.52 4.11 -8.31
C LYS A 15 15.72 4.04 -6.80
N ILE A 16 14.63 4.14 -6.02
CA ILE A 16 14.74 4.30 -4.57
C ILE A 16 14.74 3.00 -3.77
N LEU A 17 14.23 1.90 -4.34
CA LEU A 17 14.16 0.63 -3.63
C LEU A 17 15.46 -0.13 -3.77
N ASN A 18 16.32 0.01 -2.78
CA ASN A 18 17.61 -0.66 -2.71
C ASN A 18 17.57 -1.73 -1.63
N VAL A 19 17.64 -3.00 -2.04
CA VAL A 19 17.50 -4.14 -1.15
C VAL A 19 18.82 -4.42 -0.44
N LYS A 20 18.77 -4.50 0.89
CA LYS A 20 19.85 -4.97 1.74
C LYS A 20 19.59 -6.43 2.10
N LYS A 21 20.66 -7.21 2.27
CA LYS A 21 20.53 -8.67 2.43
C LYS A 21 20.82 -9.17 3.85
N HIS A 22 21.23 -8.32 4.74
CA HIS A 22 21.59 -8.73 6.11
C HIS A 22 20.80 -7.92 7.13
N PRO A 23 20.22 -8.58 8.14
CA PRO A 23 20.22 -10.03 8.42
C PRO A 23 19.28 -10.85 7.54
N TYR A 24 18.42 -10.21 6.76
CA TYR A 24 17.52 -10.78 5.77
C TYR A 24 17.32 -9.73 4.68
N SER A 25 16.69 -10.12 3.56
CA SER A 25 16.43 -9.18 2.48
C SER A 25 15.36 -8.17 2.88
N TYR A 26 15.70 -6.88 2.81
CA TYR A 26 14.78 -5.79 3.12
C TYR A 26 15.18 -4.51 2.41
N CYS A 27 14.26 -3.59 2.28
CA CYS A 27 14.56 -2.22 1.90
C CYS A 27 13.70 -1.24 2.70
N SER A 28 14.20 -0.04 2.85
CA SER A 28 13.45 1.05 3.47
C SER A 28 13.76 2.36 2.75
N THR A 29 12.79 3.26 2.73
CA THR A 29 12.94 4.56 2.11
C THR A 29 12.04 5.56 2.80
N ASN A 30 12.42 6.84 2.75
CA ASN A 30 11.62 7.94 3.29
C ASN A 30 10.71 8.57 2.23
N ASP A 31 10.93 8.27 0.96
CA ASP A 31 10.27 8.91 -0.17
C ASP A 31 9.52 7.92 -1.04
N PHE A 32 8.83 6.95 -0.42
CA PHE A 32 8.13 5.93 -1.17
C PHE A 32 7.10 6.54 -2.12
N PHE A 33 6.28 7.46 -1.63
CA PHE A 33 5.39 8.25 -2.47
C PHE A 33 5.80 9.72 -2.42
N PRO A 34 5.83 10.42 -3.58
CA PRO A 34 6.02 11.86 -3.59
C PRO A 34 4.93 12.59 -2.81
N ASP A 35 5.23 13.80 -2.34
CA ASP A 35 4.29 14.61 -1.54
C ASP A 35 2.97 14.87 -2.25
N ASN A 36 3.00 15.07 -3.56
CA ASN A 36 1.79 15.32 -4.34
C ASN A 36 0.83 14.11 -4.38
N ILE A 37 1.31 12.94 -4.01
CA ILE A 37 0.50 11.74 -3.88
C ILE A 37 0.18 11.46 -2.42
N ILE A 38 1.18 11.46 -1.54
CA ILE A 38 0.96 11.02 -0.16
C ILE A 38 0.08 11.98 0.63
N LYS A 39 0.16 13.28 0.38
CA LYS A 39 -0.68 14.24 1.10
C LYS A 39 -2.17 14.05 0.83
N PRO A 40 -2.63 13.98 -0.43
CA PRO A 40 -4.03 13.66 -0.69
C PRO A 40 -4.47 12.30 -0.15
N VAL A 41 -3.61 11.28 -0.24
CA VAL A 41 -3.90 9.95 0.30
C VAL A 41 -4.09 10.02 1.80
N SER A 42 -3.17 10.65 2.51
CA SER A 42 -3.27 10.83 3.96
C SER A 42 -4.52 11.61 4.36
N SER A 43 -4.84 12.66 3.64
CA SER A 43 -6.02 13.48 3.91
C SER A 43 -7.32 12.73 3.68
N SER A 44 -7.34 11.77 2.77
CA SER A 44 -8.53 10.98 2.45
C SER A 44 -8.70 9.77 3.36
N PHE A 45 -7.74 9.49 4.23
CA PHE A 45 -7.77 8.30 5.09
C PHE A 45 -8.80 8.46 6.19
N LYS A 46 -10.05 8.03 5.90
CA LYS A 46 -11.18 8.11 6.81
C LYS A 46 -11.97 6.82 6.78
N PHE A 47 -12.42 6.38 7.96
CA PHE A 47 -13.28 5.23 8.06
C PHE A 47 -14.75 5.67 7.97
N PRO A 48 -15.62 4.87 7.31
CA PRO A 48 -17.06 5.06 7.42
C PRO A 48 -17.49 4.96 8.89
N GLU A 49 -18.48 5.76 9.28
CA GLU A 49 -18.90 5.85 10.69
C GLU A 49 -19.27 4.51 11.31
N THR A 50 -19.90 3.66 10.55
CA THR A 50 -20.46 2.38 11.02
C THR A 50 -19.58 1.17 10.71
N ILE A 51 -18.43 1.38 10.04
CA ILE A 51 -17.63 0.29 9.53
C ILE A 51 -16.18 0.47 10.00
N GLY A 52 -15.41 -0.61 9.95
CA GLY A 52 -14.00 -0.58 10.32
C GLY A 52 -13.72 -0.75 11.79
N ILE A 53 -14.73 -1.14 12.58
CA ILE A 53 -14.53 -1.42 14.00
C ILE A 53 -14.21 -2.89 14.17
N THR A 54 -13.07 -3.18 14.77
CA THR A 54 -12.68 -4.56 15.07
C THR A 54 -13.33 -5.04 16.35
N SER A 55 -13.35 -6.36 16.53
CA SER A 55 -13.94 -7.02 17.69
C SER A 55 -13.33 -6.57 19.01
N ASP A 56 -14.07 -6.82 20.08
CA ASP A 56 -13.75 -6.48 21.47
C ASP A 56 -12.58 -7.29 22.03
N VAL A 57 -11.42 -7.16 21.45
CA VAL A 57 -10.22 -7.70 22.07
C VAL A 57 -9.76 -6.69 23.12
N LEU A 58 -9.47 -7.18 24.32
CA LEU A 58 -9.21 -6.38 25.51
C LEU A 58 -8.24 -5.22 25.28
N PHE A 59 -7.21 -5.40 24.45
CA PHE A 59 -6.19 -4.39 24.20
C PHE A 59 -6.34 -3.68 22.86
N GLN A 60 -7.48 -3.85 22.17
CA GLN A 60 -7.68 -3.31 20.82
C GLN A 60 -9.03 -2.60 20.66
N LYS A 61 -9.58 -2.09 21.74
CA LYS A 61 -10.92 -1.45 21.74
C LYS A 61 -11.03 -0.26 20.80
N THR A 62 -9.93 0.45 20.54
CA THR A 62 -9.91 1.63 19.66
C THR A 62 -9.38 1.33 18.28
N LYS A 63 -8.96 0.08 18.02
CA LYS A 63 -8.44 -0.31 16.72
C LYS A 63 -9.58 -0.40 15.71
N ARG A 64 -9.36 0.15 14.54
CA ARG A 64 -10.28 0.03 13.40
C ARG A 64 -9.57 -0.63 12.24
N ALA A 65 -10.28 -1.47 11.51
CA ALA A 65 -9.76 -2.13 10.31
C ALA A 65 -10.85 -2.23 9.26
N LEU A 66 -10.48 -1.98 8.01
CA LEU A 66 -11.38 -2.04 6.87
C LEU A 66 -10.63 -2.68 5.71
N ASN A 67 -11.12 -3.84 5.26
CA ASN A 67 -10.55 -4.55 4.12
C ASN A 67 -11.54 -4.68 2.94
N ASP A 68 -12.66 -4.00 3.01
CA ASP A 68 -13.61 -3.95 1.89
C ASP A 68 -13.22 -2.84 0.93
N TYR A 69 -12.58 -3.22 -0.18
CA TYR A 69 -12.10 -2.28 -1.19
C TYR A 69 -13.20 -1.33 -1.69
N SER A 70 -14.43 -1.82 -1.82
CA SER A 70 -15.52 -1.00 -2.35
C SER A 70 -15.84 0.23 -1.47
N LEU A 71 -15.46 0.17 -0.21
CA LEU A 71 -15.71 1.24 0.78
C LEU A 71 -14.54 2.20 0.94
N PHE A 72 -13.44 1.95 0.24
CA PHE A 72 -12.27 2.83 0.36
C PHE A 72 -12.48 4.18 -0.34
N PRO A 73 -11.93 5.27 0.20
CA PRO A 73 -11.82 6.51 -0.56
C PRO A 73 -11.08 6.30 -1.87
N LEU A 74 -11.37 7.13 -2.88
CA LEU A 74 -10.77 6.98 -4.21
C LEU A 74 -9.25 6.99 -4.18
N GLU A 75 -8.65 7.86 -3.38
CA GLU A 75 -7.19 7.97 -3.28
C GLU A 75 -6.57 6.70 -2.69
N ILE A 76 -7.25 6.08 -1.72
CA ILE A 76 -6.82 4.82 -1.14
C ILE A 76 -6.96 3.69 -2.17
N LYS A 77 -8.07 3.65 -2.93
CA LYS A 77 -8.26 2.68 -4.01
C LYS A 77 -7.11 2.74 -5.01
N LYS A 78 -6.75 3.93 -5.45
CA LYS A 78 -5.67 4.11 -6.42
C LYS A 78 -4.33 3.64 -5.87
N THR A 79 -4.07 3.91 -4.59
CA THR A 79 -2.86 3.44 -3.92
C THR A 79 -2.80 1.93 -3.87
N VAL A 80 -3.89 1.28 -3.46
CA VAL A 80 -3.98 -0.18 -3.41
C VAL A 80 -3.84 -0.78 -4.80
N ASP A 81 -4.50 -0.19 -5.80
CA ASP A 81 -4.39 -0.64 -7.19
C ASP A 81 -2.95 -0.59 -7.69
N TYR A 82 -2.23 0.47 -7.38
CA TYR A 82 -0.82 0.58 -7.78
C TYR A 82 0.02 -0.48 -7.09
N LEU A 83 -0.14 -0.67 -5.78
CA LEU A 83 0.63 -1.65 -5.03
C LEU A 83 0.35 -3.08 -5.47
N ASN A 84 -0.83 -3.34 -6.00
CA ASN A 84 -1.22 -4.64 -6.57
C ASN A 84 -0.96 -4.74 -8.08
N SER A 85 -0.43 -3.71 -8.71
CA SER A 85 -0.21 -3.70 -10.17
C SER A 85 0.96 -4.61 -10.56
N GLU A 86 0.90 -5.14 -11.78
CA GLU A 86 2.00 -5.90 -12.34
C GLU A 86 3.30 -5.09 -12.37
N SER A 87 3.19 -3.79 -12.66
CA SER A 87 4.35 -2.90 -12.72
C SER A 87 5.09 -2.86 -11.40
N PHE A 88 4.37 -2.72 -10.28
CA PHE A 88 5.01 -2.66 -8.96
C PHE A 88 5.47 -4.04 -8.51
N ILE A 89 4.65 -5.07 -8.70
CA ILE A 89 5.01 -6.44 -8.34
C ILE A 89 6.27 -6.88 -9.07
N SER A 90 6.42 -6.53 -10.35
CA SER A 90 7.61 -6.84 -11.12
C SER A 90 8.87 -6.19 -10.54
N ILE A 91 8.75 -4.97 -10.02
CA ILE A 91 9.87 -4.30 -9.34
C ILE A 91 10.29 -5.09 -8.11
N LEU A 92 9.32 -5.54 -7.31
CA LEU A 92 9.61 -6.32 -6.10
C LEU A 92 10.28 -7.64 -6.45
N GLU A 93 9.79 -8.33 -7.47
CA GLU A 93 10.39 -9.59 -7.93
C GLU A 93 11.84 -9.38 -8.35
N GLU A 94 12.10 -8.33 -9.12
CA GLU A 94 13.45 -8.02 -9.59
C GLU A 94 14.37 -7.63 -8.43
N LYS A 95 13.93 -6.71 -7.57
CA LYS A 95 14.74 -6.17 -6.49
C LYS A 95 15.05 -7.21 -5.41
N PHE A 96 14.07 -8.04 -5.06
CA PHE A 96 14.22 -9.07 -4.04
C PHE A 96 14.65 -10.42 -4.59
N GLN A 97 14.75 -10.55 -5.92
CA GLN A 97 15.15 -11.79 -6.60
C GLN A 97 14.25 -12.97 -6.22
N ILE A 98 12.95 -12.72 -6.21
CA ILE A 98 11.92 -13.73 -5.97
C ILE A 98 11.03 -13.84 -7.20
N LYS A 99 10.34 -14.95 -7.32
CA LYS A 99 9.49 -15.25 -8.49
C LYS A 99 8.07 -15.57 -8.04
N ASN A 100 7.15 -15.39 -8.97
CA ASN A 100 5.75 -15.79 -8.78
C ASN A 100 5.04 -15.04 -7.65
N LEU A 101 5.40 -13.77 -7.44
CA LEU A 101 4.64 -12.92 -6.55
C LEU A 101 3.26 -12.67 -7.15
N VAL A 102 2.24 -12.76 -6.32
CA VAL A 102 0.87 -12.48 -6.73
C VAL A 102 0.31 -11.30 -5.93
N SER A 103 -0.60 -10.57 -6.55
CA SER A 103 -1.30 -9.49 -5.87
C SER A 103 -2.27 -10.06 -4.83
N ASP A 104 -2.75 -9.18 -3.95
CA ASP A 104 -3.76 -9.51 -2.93
C ASP A 104 -5.07 -8.77 -3.25
N PRO A 105 -5.82 -9.19 -4.29
CA PRO A 105 -7.02 -8.47 -4.73
C PRO A 105 -8.16 -8.50 -3.71
N ASN A 106 -8.16 -9.51 -2.83
CA ASN A 106 -9.18 -9.66 -1.81
C ASN A 106 -8.75 -9.08 -0.44
N LEU A 107 -7.57 -8.49 -0.38
CA LEU A 107 -7.05 -7.84 0.82
C LEU A 107 -7.05 -8.73 2.07
N PHE A 108 -6.64 -9.98 1.91
CA PHE A 108 -6.51 -10.90 3.05
C PHE A 108 -5.48 -10.42 4.05
N GLY A 109 -4.37 -9.87 3.56
CA GLY A 109 -3.31 -9.34 4.41
C GLY A 109 -3.27 -7.83 4.48
N GLY A 110 -4.16 -7.15 3.78
CA GLY A 110 -4.14 -5.69 3.66
C GLY A 110 -5.44 -5.02 4.07
N GLY A 111 -5.42 -3.69 4.04
CA GLY A 111 -6.60 -2.90 4.34
C GLY A 111 -6.24 -1.59 5.02
N MET A 112 -7.26 -0.84 5.39
CA MET A 112 -7.13 0.36 6.23
C MET A 112 -7.21 -0.04 7.69
N HIS A 113 -6.28 0.45 8.46
CA HIS A 113 -6.19 0.12 9.89
C HIS A 113 -6.03 1.37 10.75
#